data_1a3480b6166c636f1c83a409dbe6818a
#
_entry.id   1a3480b6166c636f1c83a409dbe6818a
#
_cell.length_a   1.000
_cell.length_b   1.000
_cell.length_c   1.000
_cell.angle_alpha   90.00
_cell.angle_beta   90.00
_cell.angle_gamma   90.00
#
_symmetry.space_group_name_H-M   'P 1'
#
loop_
_entity.id
_entity.type
_entity.pdbx_description
1 polymer ?
#
loop_
_entity_poly.entity_id
_entity_poly.type
_entity_poly.pdbx_seq_one_letter_code
_entity_poly.pdbx_strand_id
1 'polypeptide(L)'
;AMMQVVVRDGDNIKMNFTGEGEVDSQLVLDKIDADKDEVIDIALKLLNARPIEAGTYDIICDPAVAGLIAHEAFGHGVEMDMFVKERAKAVQYVGKRVASDVVNMYDGAASCVSAASYFFDDDGVEAGKTNIIKNGILQTGISDCLSAMELGTAPTGNGRRESYKRKVYT
;
A
#
# COMPACT_ATOMS: atom_id res chain seq x y z
N ALA A 1 7.64 -0.16 -14.83
CA ALA A 1 7.69 1.06 -15.65
C ALA A 1 6.47 1.93 -15.38
N MET A 2 6.53 3.20 -15.79
CA MET A 2 5.43 4.16 -15.62
C MET A 2 5.35 5.03 -16.87
N MET A 3 4.13 5.36 -17.27
CA MET A 3 3.83 6.35 -18.32
C MET A 3 3.02 7.49 -17.68
N GLN A 4 3.42 8.72 -17.95
CA GLN A 4 2.71 9.91 -17.50
C GLN A 4 2.34 10.77 -18.69
N VAL A 5 1.11 11.28 -18.71
CA VAL A 5 0.59 12.20 -19.72
C VAL A 5 0.30 13.53 -19.05
N VAL A 6 0.80 14.61 -19.64
CA VAL A 6 0.53 15.98 -19.21
C VAL A 6 -0.19 16.69 -20.36
N VAL A 7 -1.33 17.27 -20.06
CA VAL A 7 -2.14 18.04 -21.00
C VAL A 7 -2.28 19.48 -20.54
N ARG A 8 -2.39 20.41 -21.49
CA ARG A 8 -2.45 21.85 -21.18
C ARG A 8 -3.47 22.57 -22.05
N ASP A 9 -4.27 23.42 -21.43
CA ASP A 9 -5.12 24.41 -22.09
C ASP A 9 -4.92 25.78 -21.40
N GLY A 10 -4.19 26.67 -22.04
CA GLY A 10 -3.75 27.94 -21.44
C GLY A 10 -2.91 27.69 -20.17
N ASP A 11 -3.40 28.17 -19.03
CA ASP A 11 -2.75 27.96 -17.72
C ASP A 11 -3.30 26.74 -16.97
N ASN A 12 -4.34 26.08 -17.51
CA ASN A 12 -4.88 24.85 -16.93
C ASN A 12 -4.03 23.66 -17.37
N ILE A 13 -3.30 23.07 -16.42
CA ILE A 13 -2.45 21.90 -16.64
C ILE A 13 -3.02 20.74 -15.84
N LYS A 14 -3.18 19.60 -16.49
CA LYS A 14 -3.61 18.34 -15.87
C LYS A 14 -2.66 17.22 -16.23
N MET A 15 -2.62 16.20 -15.40
CA MET A 15 -1.84 15.00 -15.64
C MET A 15 -2.62 13.75 -15.28
N ASN A 16 -2.29 12.68 -15.94
CA ASN A 16 -2.71 11.33 -15.59
C ASN A 16 -1.54 10.37 -15.82
N PHE A 17 -1.56 9.21 -15.20
CA PHE A 17 -0.48 8.23 -15.33
C PHE A 17 -1.01 6.81 -15.18
N THR A 18 -0.26 5.85 -15.69
CA THR A 18 -0.35 4.43 -15.38
C THR A 18 1.02 3.90 -14.99
N GLY A 19 1.06 2.86 -14.16
CA GLY A 19 2.31 2.24 -13.73
C GLY A 19 2.14 0.75 -13.52
N GLU A 20 3.09 -0.02 -14.07
CA GLU A 20 3.08 -1.47 -14.04
C GLU A 20 4.38 -2.03 -13.47
N GLY A 21 4.26 -3.11 -12.70
CA GLY A 21 5.37 -3.88 -12.16
C GLY A 21 5.14 -5.36 -12.36
N GLU A 22 6.03 -6.02 -13.09
CA GLU A 22 5.98 -7.45 -13.38
C GLU A 22 7.37 -8.05 -13.36
N VAL A 23 7.47 -9.37 -13.33
CA VAL A 23 8.74 -10.09 -13.44
C VAL A 23 9.26 -10.15 -14.87
N ASP A 24 8.41 -9.96 -15.87
CA ASP A 24 8.74 -9.90 -17.29
C ASP A 24 8.63 -8.47 -17.81
N SER A 25 9.75 -7.94 -18.32
CA SER A 25 9.82 -6.57 -18.83
C SER A 25 8.95 -6.33 -20.05
N GLN A 26 8.77 -7.33 -20.93
CA GLN A 26 7.92 -7.20 -22.11
C GLN A 26 6.45 -7.10 -21.69
N LEU A 27 6.02 -7.90 -20.72
CA LEU A 27 4.66 -7.83 -20.20
C LEU A 27 4.33 -6.46 -19.59
N VAL A 28 5.31 -5.82 -18.91
CA VAL A 28 5.15 -4.44 -18.41
C VAL A 28 4.90 -3.45 -19.55
N LEU A 29 5.68 -3.56 -20.63
CA LEU A 29 5.53 -2.65 -21.78
C LEU A 29 4.19 -2.87 -22.49
N ASP A 30 3.78 -4.13 -22.67
CA ASP A 30 2.51 -4.47 -23.33
C ASP A 30 1.30 -3.95 -22.54
N LYS A 31 1.34 -4.02 -21.20
CA LYS A 31 0.28 -3.47 -20.34
C LYS A 31 0.22 -1.95 -20.42
N ILE A 32 1.36 -1.25 -20.34
CA ILE A 32 1.40 0.21 -20.46
C ILE A 32 0.92 0.65 -21.85
N ASP A 33 1.28 -0.08 -22.91
CA ASP A 33 0.81 0.23 -24.27
C ASP A 33 -0.71 0.01 -24.42
N ALA A 34 -1.27 -0.99 -23.73
CA ALA A 34 -2.71 -1.21 -23.71
C ALA A 34 -3.49 -0.07 -23.01
N ASP A 35 -2.91 0.51 -21.93
CA ASP A 35 -3.56 1.56 -21.15
C ASP A 35 -3.40 2.96 -21.73
N LYS A 36 -2.49 3.18 -22.66
CA LYS A 36 -2.07 4.52 -23.12
C LYS A 36 -3.22 5.41 -23.57
N ASP A 37 -4.15 4.87 -24.36
CA ASP A 37 -5.25 5.65 -24.92
C ASP A 37 -6.23 6.08 -23.83
N GLU A 38 -6.50 5.23 -22.84
CA GLU A 38 -7.32 5.55 -21.68
C GLU A 38 -6.65 6.63 -20.80
N VAL A 39 -5.36 6.52 -20.56
CA VAL A 39 -4.59 7.50 -19.77
C VAL A 39 -4.62 8.88 -20.44
N ILE A 40 -4.50 8.95 -21.76
CA ILE A 40 -4.61 10.18 -22.54
C ILE A 40 -6.02 10.76 -22.48
N ASP A 41 -7.04 9.94 -22.70
CA ASP A 41 -8.45 10.36 -22.68
C ASP A 41 -8.86 10.91 -21.32
N ILE A 42 -8.46 10.25 -20.23
CA ILE A 42 -8.70 10.74 -18.87
C ILE A 42 -7.97 12.08 -18.63
N ALA A 43 -6.71 12.22 -19.05
CA ALA A 43 -5.98 13.47 -18.90
C ALA A 43 -6.69 14.63 -19.61
N LEU A 44 -7.21 14.41 -20.82
CA LEU A 44 -7.98 15.39 -21.57
C LEU A 44 -9.33 15.73 -20.90
N LYS A 45 -10.04 14.74 -20.38
CA LYS A 45 -11.29 14.95 -19.61
C LYS A 45 -11.05 15.78 -18.34
N LEU A 46 -9.91 15.61 -17.69
CA LEU A 46 -9.56 16.38 -16.48
C LEU A 46 -9.45 17.90 -16.74
N LEU A 47 -9.17 18.35 -17.97
CA LEU A 47 -9.18 19.78 -18.30
C LEU A 47 -10.56 20.42 -18.06
N ASN A 48 -11.64 19.65 -18.22
CA ASN A 48 -13.01 20.10 -18.06
C ASN A 48 -13.68 19.56 -16.78
N ALA A 49 -12.92 18.84 -15.93
CA ALA A 49 -13.44 18.29 -14.68
C ALA A 49 -13.79 19.41 -13.68
N ARG A 50 -14.92 19.25 -13.02
CA ARG A 50 -15.34 20.14 -11.94
C ARG A 50 -14.76 19.64 -10.61
N PRO A 51 -14.37 20.54 -9.69
CA PRO A 51 -14.06 20.16 -8.32
C PRO A 51 -15.24 19.44 -7.67
N ILE A 52 -14.94 18.44 -6.84
CA ILE A 52 -15.98 17.82 -6.02
C ILE A 52 -16.48 18.81 -4.96
N GLU A 53 -17.76 18.85 -4.71
CA GLU A 53 -18.33 19.64 -3.62
C GLU A 53 -18.05 18.93 -2.29
N ALA A 54 -17.76 19.73 -1.24
CA ALA A 54 -17.54 19.15 0.10
C ALA A 54 -18.85 18.54 0.62
N GLY A 55 -18.78 17.32 1.13
CA GLY A 55 -19.98 16.60 1.60
C GLY A 55 -19.65 15.21 2.12
N THR A 56 -20.69 14.48 2.47
CA THR A 56 -20.62 13.06 2.84
C THR A 56 -21.15 12.23 1.68
N TYR A 57 -20.37 11.25 1.25
CA TYR A 57 -20.67 10.43 0.07
C TYR A 57 -20.51 8.94 0.38
N ASP A 58 -21.35 8.12 -0.23
CA ASP A 58 -21.09 6.70 -0.37
C ASP A 58 -20.07 6.49 -1.48
N ILE A 59 -18.98 5.74 -1.21
CA ILE A 59 -17.84 5.61 -2.11
C ILE A 59 -17.68 4.15 -2.53
N ILE A 60 -17.52 3.91 -3.83
CA ILE A 60 -17.01 2.66 -4.39
C ILE A 60 -15.59 2.95 -4.88
N CYS A 61 -14.61 2.28 -4.26
CA CYS A 61 -13.20 2.44 -4.61
C CYS A 61 -12.75 1.34 -5.56
N ASP A 62 -11.96 1.69 -6.56
CA ASP A 62 -11.20 0.72 -7.32
C ASP A 62 -10.10 0.06 -6.45
N PRO A 63 -9.45 -1.03 -6.91
CA PRO A 63 -8.42 -1.70 -6.14
C PRO A 63 -7.23 -0.82 -5.76
N ALA A 64 -6.82 0.13 -6.60
CA ALA A 64 -5.69 1.00 -6.35
C ALA A 64 -6.00 1.99 -5.21
N VAL A 65 -7.15 2.65 -5.27
CA VAL A 65 -7.62 3.57 -4.21
C VAL A 65 -7.94 2.81 -2.93
N ALA A 66 -8.56 1.63 -3.01
CA ALA A 66 -8.85 0.80 -1.83
C ALA A 66 -7.56 0.37 -1.12
N GLY A 67 -6.52 0.00 -1.87
CA GLY A 67 -5.19 -0.31 -1.32
C GLY A 67 -4.54 0.89 -0.63
N LEU A 68 -4.62 2.07 -1.23
CA LEU A 68 -4.12 3.31 -0.63
C LEU A 68 -4.86 3.66 0.66
N ILE A 69 -6.19 3.54 0.69
CA ILE A 69 -6.98 3.76 1.90
C ILE A 69 -6.58 2.77 3.00
N ALA A 70 -6.40 1.49 2.68
CA ALA A 70 -5.94 0.49 3.65
C ALA A 70 -4.55 0.84 4.20
N HIS A 71 -3.63 1.32 3.36
CA HIS A 71 -2.29 1.75 3.74
C HIS A 71 -2.34 2.96 4.69
N GLU A 72 -2.98 4.06 4.28
CA GLU A 72 -3.00 5.32 5.03
C GLU A 72 -3.88 5.26 6.29
N ALA A 73 -5.05 4.64 6.19
CA ALA A 73 -5.99 4.61 7.30
C ALA A 73 -5.66 3.56 8.36
N PHE A 74 -4.94 2.50 8.01
CA PHE A 74 -4.70 1.39 8.91
C PHE A 74 -3.27 0.85 8.89
N GLY A 75 -2.62 0.78 7.72
CA GLY A 75 -1.29 0.18 7.53
C GLY A 75 -0.24 0.76 8.46
N HIS A 76 -0.04 2.06 8.45
CA HIS A 76 0.88 2.74 9.37
C HIS A 76 0.53 2.57 10.85
N GLY A 77 -0.75 2.35 11.16
CA GLY A 77 -1.21 2.12 12.54
C GLY A 77 -0.85 0.75 13.10
N VAL A 78 -0.43 -0.19 12.25
CA VAL A 78 -0.07 -1.57 12.64
C VAL A 78 1.43 -1.88 12.47
N GLU A 79 2.26 -0.90 12.20
CA GLU A 79 3.72 -1.01 12.26
C GLU A 79 4.13 -1.24 13.73
N MET A 80 4.76 -2.38 14.03
CA MET A 80 4.98 -2.79 15.42
C MET A 80 6.13 -2.03 16.10
N ASP A 81 6.98 -1.35 15.38
CA ASP A 81 7.92 -0.39 15.95
C ASP A 81 7.20 0.80 16.62
N MET A 82 6.00 1.14 16.13
CA MET A 82 5.11 2.12 16.76
C MET A 82 4.40 1.56 17.99
N PHE A 83 4.20 0.24 18.07
CA PHE A 83 3.71 -0.43 19.29
C PHE A 83 4.75 -0.33 20.41
N VAL A 84 6.01 -0.63 20.11
CA VAL A 84 7.15 -0.47 21.03
C VAL A 84 7.24 0.96 21.57
N LYS A 85 7.02 1.96 20.72
CA LYS A 85 7.07 3.38 21.08
C LYS A 85 5.79 3.89 21.76
N GLU A 86 4.78 3.04 21.95
CA GLU A 86 3.45 3.39 22.49
C GLU A 86 2.73 4.51 21.67
N ARG A 87 2.99 4.56 20.36
CA ARG A 87 2.46 5.60 19.45
C ARG A 87 1.27 5.14 18.63
N ALA A 88 0.99 3.83 18.57
CA ALA A 88 -0.10 3.27 17.78
C ALA A 88 -1.25 2.80 18.68
N LYS A 89 -2.45 3.28 18.42
CA LYS A 89 -3.66 2.81 19.10
C LYS A 89 -3.95 1.33 18.82
N ALA A 90 -3.51 0.80 17.67
CA ALA A 90 -3.81 -0.55 17.23
C ALA A 90 -3.38 -1.62 18.25
N VAL A 91 -2.32 -1.38 19.04
CA VAL A 91 -1.89 -2.30 20.09
C VAL A 91 -3.02 -2.65 21.07
N GLN A 92 -3.92 -1.71 21.36
CA GLN A 92 -5.06 -1.89 22.27
C GLN A 92 -6.20 -2.69 21.64
N TYR A 93 -6.16 -2.89 20.31
CA TYR A 93 -7.22 -3.52 19.52
C TYR A 93 -6.83 -4.90 18.98
N VAL A 94 -5.62 -5.38 19.25
CA VAL A 94 -5.23 -6.76 18.90
C VAL A 94 -6.22 -7.73 19.56
N GLY A 95 -6.76 -8.64 18.78
CA GLY A 95 -7.82 -9.57 19.17
C GLY A 95 -9.24 -8.98 19.23
N LYS A 96 -9.42 -7.71 18.88
CA LYS A 96 -10.72 -7.04 18.89
C LYS A 96 -11.22 -6.71 17.48
N ARG A 97 -12.50 -6.46 17.36
CA ARG A 97 -13.14 -6.02 16.13
C ARG A 97 -12.76 -4.57 15.78
N VAL A 98 -12.23 -4.37 14.59
CA VAL A 98 -11.81 -3.06 14.04
C VAL A 98 -12.49 -2.74 12.72
N ALA A 99 -13.13 -3.72 12.10
CA ALA A 99 -13.84 -3.57 10.83
C ALA A 99 -15.06 -4.52 10.77
N SER A 100 -15.83 -4.44 9.69
CA SER A 100 -16.92 -5.39 9.45
C SER A 100 -16.37 -6.80 9.21
N ASP A 101 -17.20 -7.82 9.40
CA ASP A 101 -16.81 -9.24 9.27
C ASP A 101 -16.42 -9.67 7.85
N VAL A 102 -16.76 -8.87 6.83
CA VAL A 102 -16.34 -9.13 5.45
C VAL A 102 -14.92 -8.62 5.16
N VAL A 103 -14.31 -7.82 6.06
CA VAL A 103 -13.00 -7.22 5.84
C VAL A 103 -11.89 -8.20 6.24
N ASN A 104 -10.99 -8.45 5.29
CA ASN A 104 -9.71 -9.10 5.52
C ASN A 104 -8.59 -8.20 4.98
N MET A 105 -7.51 -8.05 5.73
CA MET A 105 -6.35 -7.26 5.36
C MET A 105 -5.08 -8.09 5.53
N TYR A 106 -4.27 -8.09 4.50
CA TYR A 106 -2.98 -8.78 4.47
C TYR A 106 -1.88 -7.78 4.11
N ASP A 107 -0.70 -8.02 4.64
CA ASP A 107 0.54 -7.35 4.25
C ASP A 107 1.66 -8.36 4.06
N GLY A 108 2.68 -7.99 3.29
CA GLY A 108 3.89 -8.78 3.09
C GLY A 108 4.23 -9.00 1.62
N ALA A 109 5.53 -9.09 1.35
CA ALA A 109 6.07 -9.16 -0.01
C ALA A 109 5.73 -10.46 -0.76
N ALA A 110 5.22 -11.49 -0.08
CA ALA A 110 4.69 -12.72 -0.68
C ALA A 110 3.16 -12.73 -0.80
N SER A 111 2.48 -11.61 -0.50
CA SER A 111 1.01 -11.53 -0.59
C SER A 111 0.50 -11.54 -2.02
N CYS A 112 1.24 -10.92 -2.93
CA CYS A 112 0.99 -10.92 -4.38
C CYS A 112 2.29 -10.61 -5.12
N VAL A 113 2.32 -10.88 -6.43
CA VAL A 113 3.43 -10.43 -7.28
C VAL A 113 3.24 -8.94 -7.58
N SER A 114 4.21 -8.13 -7.20
CA SER A 114 4.21 -6.68 -7.42
C SER A 114 5.63 -6.13 -7.49
N ALA A 115 5.77 -4.86 -7.85
CA ALA A 115 7.05 -4.17 -7.86
C ALA A 115 7.73 -4.11 -6.47
N ALA A 116 6.95 -4.25 -5.39
CA ALA A 116 7.43 -4.25 -4.01
C ALA A 116 7.72 -5.66 -3.47
N SER A 117 7.59 -6.72 -4.27
CA SER A 117 7.87 -8.10 -3.85
C SER A 117 9.37 -8.33 -3.69
N TYR A 118 9.74 -9.10 -2.67
CA TYR A 118 11.10 -9.56 -2.40
C TYR A 118 11.08 -10.96 -1.78
N PHE A 119 12.21 -11.66 -1.75
CA PHE A 119 12.31 -13.01 -1.17
C PHE A 119 12.58 -12.99 0.34
N PHE A 120 13.32 -12.00 0.82
CA PHE A 120 13.61 -11.76 2.24
C PHE A 120 13.76 -10.25 2.46
N ASP A 121 13.42 -9.81 3.65
CA ASP A 121 13.54 -8.42 4.04
C ASP A 121 14.99 -7.99 4.35
N ASP A 122 15.20 -6.76 4.77
CA ASP A 122 16.53 -6.22 5.05
C ASP A 122 17.15 -6.71 6.37
N ASP A 123 16.41 -7.47 7.17
CA ASP A 123 16.89 -8.24 8.34
C ASP A 123 17.22 -9.71 7.98
N GLY A 124 16.94 -10.14 6.73
CA GLY A 124 17.13 -11.50 6.27
C GLY A 124 15.98 -12.45 6.64
N VAL A 125 14.85 -11.93 7.05
CA VAL A 125 13.64 -12.72 7.34
C VAL A 125 12.92 -13.02 6.01
N GLU A 126 12.53 -14.28 5.83
CA GLU A 126 11.79 -14.70 4.63
C GLU A 126 10.49 -13.90 4.47
N ALA A 127 10.23 -13.47 3.24
CA ALA A 127 9.04 -12.73 2.89
C ALA A 127 7.78 -13.58 3.13
N GLY A 128 6.83 -13.00 3.85
CA GLY A 128 5.60 -13.68 4.23
C GLY A 128 4.35 -13.01 3.67
N LYS A 129 3.22 -13.55 4.10
CA LYS A 129 1.89 -12.96 4.00
C LYS A 129 1.30 -12.89 5.39
N THR A 130 1.39 -11.72 6.01
CA THR A 130 0.87 -11.48 7.35
C THR A 130 -0.60 -11.12 7.30
N ASN A 131 -1.42 -11.84 8.08
CA ASN A 131 -2.84 -11.57 8.18
C ASN A 131 -3.10 -10.52 9.26
N ILE A 132 -3.25 -9.27 8.85
CA ILE A 132 -3.45 -8.12 9.75
C ILE A 132 -4.87 -8.13 10.32
N ILE A 133 -5.88 -8.22 9.46
CA ILE A 133 -7.29 -8.31 9.85
C ILE A 133 -7.88 -9.57 9.25
N LYS A 134 -8.55 -10.36 10.07
CA LYS A 134 -9.30 -11.54 9.64
C LYS A 134 -10.75 -11.43 10.12
N ASN A 135 -11.69 -11.43 9.16
CA ASN A 135 -13.12 -11.30 9.44
C ASN A 135 -13.43 -10.13 10.38
N GLY A 136 -12.80 -8.98 10.12
CA GLY A 136 -12.94 -7.76 10.90
C GLY A 136 -12.23 -7.72 12.24
N ILE A 137 -11.50 -8.77 12.63
CA ILE A 137 -10.73 -8.85 13.88
C ILE A 137 -9.25 -8.57 13.59
N LEU A 138 -8.66 -7.60 14.30
CA LEU A 138 -7.23 -7.34 14.24
C LEU A 138 -6.44 -8.52 14.85
N GLN A 139 -5.58 -9.13 14.05
CA GLN A 139 -4.80 -10.29 14.48
C GLN A 139 -3.43 -9.89 15.04
N THR A 140 -2.72 -9.05 14.29
CA THR A 140 -1.35 -8.61 14.60
C THR A 140 -1.00 -7.36 13.82
N GLY A 141 0.17 -6.80 14.07
CA GLY A 141 0.85 -5.84 13.18
C GLY A 141 1.88 -6.49 12.28
N ILE A 142 2.67 -5.66 11.61
CA ILE A 142 3.86 -6.04 10.85
C ILE A 142 5.11 -5.60 11.61
N SER A 143 6.21 -6.36 11.50
CA SER A 143 7.41 -6.15 12.32
C SER A 143 8.71 -6.39 11.56
N ASP A 144 9.73 -5.65 11.97
CA ASP A 144 11.15 -5.96 11.79
C ASP A 144 11.63 -6.91 12.92
N CYS A 145 12.89 -7.33 12.87
CA CYS A 145 13.46 -8.19 13.91
C CYS A 145 13.53 -7.51 15.28
N LEU A 146 13.82 -6.22 15.34
CA LEU A 146 13.98 -5.50 16.61
C LEU A 146 12.64 -5.34 17.32
N SER A 147 11.63 -4.82 16.63
CA SER A 147 10.28 -4.67 17.20
C SER A 147 9.65 -6.01 17.57
N ALA A 148 9.86 -7.06 16.77
CA ALA A 148 9.41 -8.41 17.11
C ALA A 148 10.07 -8.94 18.40
N MET A 149 11.39 -8.74 18.56
CA MET A 149 12.11 -9.16 19.74
C MET A 149 11.63 -8.41 21.00
N GLU A 150 11.44 -7.09 20.92
CA GLU A 150 10.99 -6.27 22.05
C GLU A 150 9.55 -6.62 22.48
N LEU A 151 8.70 -7.00 21.53
CA LEU A 151 7.31 -7.40 21.80
C LEU A 151 7.15 -8.90 22.07
N GLY A 152 8.22 -9.70 22.00
CA GLY A 152 8.19 -11.13 22.23
C GLY A 152 7.41 -11.92 21.18
N THR A 153 7.42 -11.45 19.93
CA THR A 153 6.73 -12.08 18.79
C THR A 153 7.72 -12.59 17.73
N ALA A 154 7.25 -13.33 16.75
CA ALA A 154 8.05 -13.66 15.56
C ALA A 154 8.06 -12.46 14.60
N PRO A 155 9.20 -12.18 13.90
CA PRO A 155 9.25 -11.18 12.85
C PRO A 155 8.38 -11.59 11.66
N THR A 156 7.83 -10.60 10.96
CA THR A 156 6.87 -10.84 9.87
C THR A 156 7.48 -10.73 8.46
N GLY A 157 8.79 -10.47 8.37
CA GLY A 157 9.47 -10.27 7.08
C GLY A 157 9.12 -8.91 6.44
N ASN A 158 8.90 -7.89 7.26
CA ASN A 158 8.56 -6.54 6.83
C ASN A 158 9.65 -5.52 7.20
N GLY A 159 10.82 -5.97 7.65
CA GLY A 159 11.94 -5.10 7.99
C GLY A 159 12.55 -4.45 6.74
N ARG A 160 12.44 -3.13 6.62
CA ARG A 160 12.96 -2.38 5.47
C ARG A 160 13.81 -1.19 5.91
N ARG A 161 14.74 -0.80 5.07
CA ARG A 161 15.53 0.42 5.25
C ARG A 161 15.39 1.34 4.05
N GLU A 162 15.35 2.62 4.30
CA GLU A 162 15.31 3.65 3.27
C GLU A 162 16.55 3.58 2.36
N SER A 163 17.70 3.25 2.94
CA SER A 163 18.97 3.09 2.23
C SER A 163 19.95 2.26 3.05
N TYR A 164 21.06 1.81 2.45
CA TYR A 164 22.12 1.05 3.14
C TYR A 164 22.74 1.82 4.34
N LYS A 165 22.54 3.13 4.45
CA LYS A 165 23.03 3.95 5.56
C LYS A 165 22.03 4.09 6.72
N ARG A 166 20.82 3.56 6.57
CA ARG A 166 19.75 3.68 7.56
C ARG A 166 19.54 2.37 8.31
N LYS A 167 18.96 2.47 9.51
CA LYS A 167 18.49 1.29 10.25
C LYS A 167 17.38 0.59 9.47
N VAL A 168 17.17 -0.68 9.78
CA VAL A 168 15.92 -1.38 9.46
C VAL A 168 14.84 -0.93 10.44
N TYR A 169 13.63 -0.78 9.95
CA TYR A 169 12.41 -0.60 10.72
C TYR A 169 11.23 -1.17 9.91
N THR A 170 10.09 -1.24 10.55
CA THR A 170 8.88 -1.79 9.90
C THR A 170 8.33 -0.85 8.84
#